data_417536981e2beea48673dc792d6f1947
#
_entry.id   417536981e2beea48673dc792d6f1947
#
_cell.length_a   1.000
_cell.length_b   1.000
_cell.length_c   1.000
_cell.angle_alpha   90.00
_cell.angle_beta   90.00
_cell.angle_gamma   90.00
#
_symmetry.space_group_name_H-M   'P 1'
#
loop_
_entity.id
_entity.type
_entity.pdbx_description
1 polymer ?
#
loop_
_entity_poly.entity_id
_entity_poly.type
_entity_poly.pdbx_seq_one_letter_code
_entity_poly.pdbx_strand_id
1 'polypeptide(L)'
;TIPAWQEGVMDIHFINTTTGESMFVIFPDGTQMLIDAASSSVTTNSNSNTTNTGIRSRWDPTLTSTRGSQIITDYIRKCMVWTGNSTIDYAVLTHFHNDHFGGYTSSLPKSSNSDTYSLIGFAEIFDNFKIGTLLDRGYPDYNYPFNMATMADNAPSCNNYINAVKWHVANQKFDAAIFKAGANDQIVQKYNPAKYPTAKVQNVAVNGEIWTGSGTTTKKTFPELSEITYENSKNITSSDNCPPENITSCVMKVSYGNFDFFAGGDLQYNGRSSHAWKDAELPCAKAVGQVELLKANHHGVTNTNQVDALKALNPQTIVVN
;
A
#
# COMPACT_ATOMS: atom_id res chain seq x y z
N THR A 1 15.62 -1.43 21.89
CA THR A 1 15.60 -2.62 21.00
C THR A 1 14.16 -3.05 20.80
N ILE A 2 13.72 -3.18 19.58
CA ILE A 2 12.42 -3.79 19.27
C ILE A 2 12.53 -5.26 19.67
N PRO A 3 11.59 -5.83 20.45
CA PRO A 3 11.61 -7.25 20.77
C PRO A 3 11.47 -8.08 19.48
N ALA A 4 12.13 -9.24 19.45
CA ALA A 4 11.98 -10.16 18.35
C ALA A 4 10.54 -10.73 18.31
N TRP A 5 10.01 -10.90 17.11
CA TRP A 5 8.73 -11.58 16.92
C TRP A 5 8.75 -12.99 17.55
N GLN A 6 7.61 -13.40 18.05
CA GLN A 6 7.39 -14.73 18.61
C GLN A 6 6.13 -15.35 17.99
N GLU A 7 6.17 -16.66 17.77
CA GLU A 7 5.00 -17.39 17.29
C GLU A 7 3.77 -17.16 18.19
N GLY A 8 2.63 -16.89 17.60
CA GLY A 8 1.40 -16.54 18.30
C GLY A 8 1.18 -15.04 18.48
N VAL A 9 2.14 -14.21 18.10
CA VAL A 9 2.03 -12.74 18.13
C VAL A 9 1.84 -12.21 16.72
N MET A 10 0.99 -11.22 16.55
CA MET A 10 0.90 -10.42 15.34
C MET A 10 1.69 -9.13 15.52
N ASP A 11 2.71 -8.94 14.72
CA ASP A 11 3.48 -7.70 14.69
C ASP A 11 3.08 -6.85 13.48
N ILE A 12 2.90 -5.55 13.70
CA ILE A 12 2.66 -4.57 12.65
C ILE A 12 3.73 -3.48 12.76
N HIS A 13 4.63 -3.44 11.79
CA HIS A 13 5.74 -2.51 11.74
C HIS A 13 5.41 -1.36 10.78
N PHE A 14 5.40 -0.15 11.27
CA PHE A 14 5.36 1.07 10.46
C PHE A 14 6.79 1.52 10.21
N ILE A 15 7.26 1.43 8.97
CA ILE A 15 8.65 1.68 8.61
C ILE A 15 8.79 3.13 8.18
N ASN A 16 9.50 3.93 8.96
CA ASN A 16 9.77 5.32 8.62
C ASN A 16 10.78 5.40 7.47
N THR A 17 10.31 5.77 6.29
CA THR A 17 11.11 5.96 5.07
C THR A 17 11.37 7.43 4.76
N THR A 18 11.07 8.32 5.68
CA THR A 18 11.16 9.79 5.61
C THR A 18 9.98 10.48 4.92
N THR A 19 9.61 10.08 3.71
CA THR A 19 8.49 10.65 2.93
C THR A 19 7.88 9.55 2.07
N GLY A 20 7.08 8.73 2.67
CA GLY A 20 6.44 7.62 1.97
C GLY A 20 5.91 6.60 2.95
N GLU A 21 5.30 5.58 2.44
CA GLU A 21 4.63 4.57 3.23
C GLU A 21 5.25 3.19 3.04
N SER A 22 5.43 2.50 4.14
CA SER A 22 5.75 1.08 4.15
C SER A 22 5.33 0.47 5.48
N MET A 23 4.60 -0.63 5.42
CA MET A 23 4.23 -1.41 6.59
C MET A 23 4.61 -2.88 6.38
N PHE A 24 5.09 -3.52 7.44
CA PHE A 24 5.41 -4.94 7.40
C PHE A 24 4.65 -5.66 8.51
N VAL A 25 3.80 -6.61 8.13
CA VAL A 25 2.97 -7.39 9.04
C VAL A 25 3.52 -8.80 9.13
N ILE A 26 3.74 -9.27 10.35
CA ILE A 26 4.07 -10.66 10.64
C ILE A 26 2.88 -11.28 11.36
N PHE A 27 2.25 -12.25 10.72
CA PHE A 27 1.12 -12.98 11.28
C PHE A 27 1.56 -13.95 12.37
N PRO A 28 0.66 -14.42 13.24
CA PRO A 28 1.02 -15.27 14.37
C PRO A 28 1.64 -16.63 13.99
N ASP A 29 1.50 -17.06 12.74
CA ASP A 29 2.13 -18.28 12.22
C ASP A 29 3.45 -18.01 11.47
N GLY A 30 3.92 -16.75 11.42
CA GLY A 30 5.12 -16.34 10.70
C GLY A 30 4.91 -15.99 9.23
N THR A 31 3.68 -15.98 8.73
CA THR A 31 3.34 -15.42 7.40
C THR A 31 3.69 -13.94 7.36
N GLN A 32 4.30 -13.48 6.29
CA GLN A 32 4.83 -12.11 6.16
C GLN A 32 4.13 -11.37 5.04
N MET A 33 3.66 -10.16 5.32
CA MET A 33 3.01 -9.28 4.34
C MET A 33 3.65 -7.90 4.36
N LEU A 34 4.08 -7.43 3.20
CA LEU A 34 4.52 -6.06 2.96
C LEU A 34 3.38 -5.25 2.33
N ILE A 35 3.08 -4.10 2.89
CA ILE A 35 2.11 -3.14 2.35
C ILE A 35 2.88 -1.86 2.03
N ASP A 36 2.92 -1.48 0.78
CA ASP A 36 3.70 -0.39 0.22
C ASP A 36 5.20 -0.47 0.53
N ALA A 37 6.03 0.12 -0.29
CA ALA A 37 7.46 -0.03 -0.18
C ALA A 37 8.21 1.19 -0.74
N ALA A 38 7.82 2.40 -0.33
CA ALA A 38 8.44 3.54 -0.98
C ALA A 38 8.68 4.76 -0.08
N SER A 39 9.47 5.61 -0.65
CA SER A 39 9.62 7.01 -0.31
C SER A 39 9.43 7.81 -1.58
N SER A 40 8.76 8.94 -1.52
CA SER A 40 8.64 9.88 -2.64
C SER A 40 10.01 10.47 -3.02
N SER A 41 10.96 10.46 -2.10
CA SER A 41 12.35 10.88 -2.32
C SER A 41 13.20 9.74 -2.83
N VAL A 42 14.08 10.01 -3.77
CA VAL A 42 15.10 9.07 -4.25
C VAL A 42 16.12 8.76 -3.16
N THR A 43 16.41 9.74 -2.31
CA THR A 43 17.35 9.62 -1.19
C THR A 43 16.77 10.20 0.10
N THR A 44 17.26 9.71 1.24
CA THR A 44 16.87 10.22 2.56
C THR A 44 17.25 11.68 2.81
N ASN A 45 18.13 12.24 2.00
CA ASN A 45 18.67 13.58 2.16
C ASN A 45 18.14 14.58 1.12
N SER A 46 16.89 14.48 0.73
CA SER A 46 16.30 15.58 -0.02
C SER A 46 16.09 16.77 0.93
N ASN A 47 16.99 17.73 0.86
CA ASN A 47 17.02 18.94 1.69
C ASN A 47 15.79 19.84 1.52
N SER A 48 14.86 19.50 0.68
CA SER A 48 13.71 20.35 0.38
C SER A 48 12.70 20.48 1.52
N ASN A 49 12.82 19.66 2.58
CA ASN A 49 11.82 19.67 3.66
C ASN A 49 12.41 19.49 5.06
N THR A 50 13.49 20.16 5.33
CA THR A 50 14.10 20.16 6.68
C THR A 50 13.20 20.74 7.75
N THR A 51 12.20 21.50 7.41
CA THR A 51 11.31 22.18 8.38
C THR A 51 10.23 21.28 8.97
N ASN A 52 9.75 20.28 8.24
CA ASN A 52 8.61 19.47 8.68
C ASN A 52 8.96 18.09 9.19
N THR A 53 10.22 17.75 9.23
CA THR A 53 10.60 16.35 9.36
C THR A 53 11.73 16.14 10.34
N GLY A 54 11.62 16.74 11.49
CA GLY A 54 12.53 16.52 12.60
C GLY A 54 12.68 15.06 13.07
N ILE A 55 12.00 14.13 12.42
CA ILE A 55 11.95 12.71 12.80
C ILE A 55 12.95 11.89 12.02
N ARG A 56 13.22 12.22 10.76
CA ARG A 56 14.08 11.40 9.93
C ARG A 56 15.53 11.59 10.17
N SER A 57 16.31 10.62 9.89
CA SER A 57 17.77 10.56 9.98
C SER A 57 18.42 11.02 11.30
N ARG A 58 17.66 11.37 12.33
CA ARG A 58 18.23 11.70 13.65
C ARG A 58 18.94 10.53 14.29
N TRP A 59 18.56 9.33 13.94
CA TRP A 59 19.10 8.10 14.49
C TRP A 59 20.27 7.55 13.68
N ASP A 60 20.44 8.01 12.43
CA ASP A 60 21.63 7.69 11.64
C ASP A 60 21.99 8.80 10.65
N PRO A 61 22.86 9.74 11.06
CA PRO A 61 23.29 10.85 10.20
C PRO A 61 24.16 10.42 9.02
N THR A 62 24.58 9.14 8.96
CA THR A 62 25.40 8.63 7.85
C THR A 62 24.57 8.21 6.63
N LEU A 63 23.24 8.05 6.77
CA LEU A 63 22.32 7.66 5.70
C LEU A 63 22.00 8.82 4.72
N THR A 64 22.99 9.63 4.36
CA THR A 64 22.77 10.84 3.56
C THR A 64 22.46 10.60 2.09
N SER A 65 22.71 9.40 1.58
CA SER A 65 22.47 9.02 0.17
C SER A 65 21.70 7.71 0.01
N THR A 66 21.15 7.17 1.10
CA THR A 66 20.44 5.89 1.09
C THR A 66 19.02 6.09 0.57
N ARG A 67 18.59 5.26 -0.36
CA ARG A 67 17.21 5.26 -0.85
C ARG A 67 16.27 4.70 0.23
N GLY A 68 15.02 5.20 0.27
CA GLY A 68 14.01 4.69 1.19
C GLY A 68 13.78 3.18 1.06
N SER A 69 13.80 2.65 -0.16
CA SER A 69 13.70 1.21 -0.42
C SER A 69 14.84 0.37 0.17
N GLN A 70 16.04 0.93 0.32
CA GLN A 70 17.15 0.26 1.00
C GLN A 70 16.90 0.17 2.51
N ILE A 71 16.35 1.23 3.11
CA ILE A 71 15.97 1.22 4.53
C ILE A 71 14.93 0.14 4.79
N ILE A 72 13.90 0.07 3.93
CA ILE A 72 12.86 -0.97 4.00
C ILE A 72 13.49 -2.35 3.88
N THR A 73 14.35 -2.56 2.90
CA THR A 73 15.07 -3.82 2.66
C THR A 73 15.85 -4.26 3.91
N ASP A 74 16.65 -3.36 4.49
CA ASP A 74 17.46 -3.68 5.67
C ASP A 74 16.60 -3.95 6.91
N TYR A 75 15.47 -3.25 7.05
CA TYR A 75 14.52 -3.48 8.13
C TYR A 75 13.85 -4.86 8.01
N ILE A 76 13.31 -5.18 6.84
CA ILE A 76 12.66 -6.47 6.59
C ILE A 76 13.62 -7.64 6.81
N ARG A 77 14.89 -7.53 6.36
CA ARG A 77 15.91 -8.56 6.63
C ARG A 77 16.10 -8.84 8.12
N LYS A 78 16.04 -7.81 8.97
CA LYS A 78 16.10 -8.00 10.44
C LYS A 78 14.87 -8.75 10.95
N CYS A 79 13.69 -8.42 10.46
CA CYS A 79 12.46 -9.12 10.84
C CYS A 79 12.46 -10.59 10.39
N MET A 80 12.98 -10.88 9.21
CA MET A 80 13.09 -12.24 8.68
C MET A 80 14.00 -13.15 9.53
N VAL A 81 14.99 -12.59 10.21
CA VAL A 81 15.81 -13.35 11.15
C VAL A 81 14.96 -13.87 12.32
N TRP A 82 13.97 -13.13 12.76
CA TRP A 82 13.12 -13.53 13.88
C TRP A 82 12.16 -14.67 13.51
N THR A 83 11.61 -14.63 12.30
CA THR A 83 10.66 -15.65 11.83
C THR A 83 11.34 -16.90 11.27
N GLY A 84 12.60 -16.77 10.86
CA GLY A 84 13.29 -17.81 10.06
C GLY A 84 12.73 -17.97 8.64
N ASN A 85 11.77 -17.11 8.24
CA ASN A 85 11.17 -17.11 6.91
C ASN A 85 11.84 -16.05 6.02
N SER A 86 12.41 -16.48 4.91
CA SER A 86 13.10 -15.60 3.94
C SER A 86 12.20 -15.13 2.79
N THR A 87 10.88 -15.36 2.88
CA THR A 87 9.91 -15.00 1.83
C THR A 87 8.98 -13.90 2.35
N ILE A 88 8.76 -12.87 1.59
CA ILE A 88 7.60 -11.98 1.73
C ILE A 88 6.44 -12.72 1.08
N ASP A 89 5.57 -13.35 1.88
CA ASP A 89 4.50 -14.20 1.36
C ASP A 89 3.49 -13.41 0.53
N TYR A 90 3.24 -12.17 0.93
CA TYR A 90 2.38 -11.24 0.21
C TYR A 90 3.03 -9.85 0.13
N ALA A 91 3.02 -9.28 -1.06
CA ALA A 91 3.33 -7.88 -1.30
C ALA A 91 2.07 -7.18 -1.82
N VAL A 92 1.65 -6.11 -1.17
CA VAL A 92 0.45 -5.36 -1.55
C VAL A 92 0.84 -3.93 -1.86
N LEU A 93 0.59 -3.48 -3.09
CA LEU A 93 0.65 -2.07 -3.44
C LEU A 93 -0.74 -1.47 -3.31
N THR A 94 -0.90 -0.46 -2.46
CA THR A 94 -2.20 0.17 -2.24
C THR A 94 -2.67 0.96 -3.45
N HIS A 95 -1.81 1.82 -3.99
CA HIS A 95 -2.12 2.64 -5.16
C HIS A 95 -0.84 3.18 -5.84
N PHE A 96 -0.98 3.85 -6.99
CA PHE A 96 0.14 4.22 -7.85
C PHE A 96 0.63 5.66 -7.61
N HIS A 97 1.00 6.01 -6.36
CA HIS A 97 1.77 7.22 -6.08
C HIS A 97 3.22 6.90 -5.72
N ASN A 98 4.13 7.82 -6.00
CA ASN A 98 5.58 7.63 -5.86
C ASN A 98 6.00 7.29 -4.43
N ASP A 99 5.31 7.79 -3.45
CA ASP A 99 5.51 7.56 -2.02
C ASP A 99 4.95 6.23 -1.51
N HIS A 100 4.35 5.41 -2.39
CA HIS A 100 3.88 4.06 -2.11
C HIS A 100 4.63 2.98 -2.88
N PHE A 101 5.09 3.24 -4.11
CA PHE A 101 5.78 2.22 -4.92
C PHE A 101 7.17 2.64 -5.43
N GLY A 102 7.57 3.89 -5.23
CA GLY A 102 8.89 4.41 -5.58
C GLY A 102 8.91 5.36 -6.76
N GLY A 103 9.42 6.58 -6.53
CA GLY A 103 9.56 7.62 -7.54
C GLY A 103 10.75 7.36 -8.48
N TYR A 104 10.49 7.17 -9.77
CA TYR A 104 11.51 6.93 -10.77
C TYR A 104 12.25 8.22 -11.16
N THR A 105 13.57 8.10 -11.30
CA THR A 105 14.42 9.07 -12.00
C THR A 105 15.40 8.34 -12.92
N SER A 106 15.86 9.00 -13.98
CA SER A 106 16.81 8.42 -14.95
C SER A 106 18.19 8.11 -14.36
N SER A 107 18.52 8.67 -13.20
CA SER A 107 19.78 8.44 -12.49
C SER A 107 19.81 7.19 -11.61
N LEU A 108 18.68 6.53 -11.43
CA LEU A 108 18.61 5.31 -10.63
C LEU A 108 19.36 4.14 -11.26
N PRO A 109 20.00 3.29 -10.45
CA PRO A 109 20.68 2.11 -10.96
C PRO A 109 19.67 1.15 -11.60
N LYS A 110 20.06 0.56 -12.71
CA LYS A 110 19.29 -0.52 -13.33
C LYS A 110 19.38 -1.79 -12.49
N SER A 111 18.37 -2.62 -12.61
CA SER A 111 18.43 -3.98 -12.07
C SER A 111 19.53 -4.78 -12.74
N SER A 112 20.19 -5.67 -11.99
CA SER A 112 21.08 -6.67 -12.55
C SER A 112 20.34 -7.78 -13.31
N ASN A 113 19.02 -7.90 -13.06
CA ASN A 113 18.17 -8.89 -13.72
C ASN A 113 17.70 -8.43 -15.10
N SER A 114 17.48 -7.12 -15.28
CA SER A 114 16.95 -6.53 -16.53
C SER A 114 17.26 -5.03 -16.62
N ASP A 115 17.52 -4.55 -17.82
CA ASP A 115 17.68 -3.13 -18.13
C ASP A 115 16.35 -2.38 -18.30
N THR A 116 15.22 -3.10 -18.28
CA THR A 116 13.88 -2.52 -18.52
C THR A 116 13.33 -1.75 -17.33
N TYR A 117 13.90 -1.95 -16.12
CA TYR A 117 13.51 -1.24 -14.92
C TYR A 117 14.71 -0.86 -14.05
N SER A 118 14.50 0.12 -13.18
CA SER A 118 15.50 0.64 -12.24
C SER A 118 15.10 0.35 -10.81
N LEU A 119 16.10 0.29 -9.93
CA LEU A 119 15.94 -0.09 -8.52
C LEU A 119 15.40 1.08 -7.69
N ILE A 120 14.14 1.05 -7.37
CA ILE A 120 13.45 1.96 -6.44
C ILE A 120 12.15 1.31 -5.95
N GLY A 121 11.80 1.53 -4.69
CA GLY A 121 10.55 1.04 -4.12
C GLY A 121 10.35 -0.46 -4.33
N PHE A 122 9.18 -0.86 -4.80
CA PHE A 122 8.86 -2.26 -5.05
C PHE A 122 9.81 -2.95 -6.04
N ALA A 123 10.29 -2.26 -7.07
CA ALA A 123 11.23 -2.86 -8.02
C ALA A 123 12.55 -3.29 -7.34
N GLU A 124 12.99 -2.55 -6.30
CA GLU A 124 14.14 -2.93 -5.51
C GLU A 124 13.82 -4.06 -4.51
N ILE A 125 12.62 -4.06 -3.94
CA ILE A 125 12.13 -5.16 -3.07
C ILE A 125 12.07 -6.48 -3.84
N PHE A 126 11.55 -6.47 -5.07
CA PHE A 126 11.47 -7.67 -5.91
C PHE A 126 12.83 -8.28 -6.24
N ASP A 127 13.86 -7.45 -6.42
CA ASP A 127 15.21 -7.93 -6.67
C ASP A 127 15.92 -8.47 -5.40
N ASN A 128 15.49 -8.02 -4.22
CA ASN A 128 16.15 -8.34 -2.96
C ASN A 128 15.53 -9.51 -2.19
N PHE A 129 14.25 -9.84 -2.45
CA PHE A 129 13.50 -10.83 -1.70
C PHE A 129 12.78 -11.81 -2.61
N LYS A 130 12.60 -13.01 -2.08
CA LYS A 130 11.60 -13.93 -2.63
C LYS A 130 10.21 -13.40 -2.24
N ILE A 131 9.37 -13.18 -3.24
CA ILE A 131 7.97 -12.80 -3.06
C ILE A 131 7.08 -14.02 -3.36
N GLY A 132 6.05 -14.24 -2.57
CA GLY A 132 5.03 -15.24 -2.85
C GLY A 132 4.03 -14.74 -3.87
N THR A 133 3.19 -13.80 -3.46
CA THR A 133 2.15 -13.21 -4.31
C THR A 133 2.15 -11.69 -4.21
N LEU A 134 2.19 -11.03 -5.36
CA LEU A 134 1.95 -9.60 -5.47
C LEU A 134 0.46 -9.34 -5.70
N LEU A 135 -0.10 -8.39 -4.97
CA LEU A 135 -1.45 -7.89 -5.13
C LEU A 135 -1.41 -6.38 -5.38
N ASP A 136 -2.00 -5.93 -6.45
CA ASP A 136 -2.22 -4.51 -6.72
C ASP A 136 -3.57 -4.25 -7.41
N ARG A 137 -3.92 -3.00 -7.59
CA ARG A 137 -5.19 -2.58 -8.16
C ARG A 137 -5.27 -2.65 -9.69
N GLY A 138 -4.15 -2.85 -10.37
CA GLY A 138 -4.04 -2.66 -11.83
C GLY A 138 -3.68 -3.91 -12.62
N TYR A 139 -3.12 -4.94 -11.99
CA TYR A 139 -2.68 -6.16 -12.67
C TYR A 139 -3.87 -6.87 -13.38
N PRO A 140 -3.68 -7.42 -14.59
CA PRO A 140 -2.44 -7.45 -15.39
C PRO A 140 -2.27 -6.26 -16.35
N ASP A 141 -3.33 -5.49 -16.60
CA ASP A 141 -3.39 -4.58 -17.75
C ASP A 141 -2.98 -3.14 -17.44
N TYR A 142 -3.16 -2.73 -16.18
CA TYR A 142 -2.84 -1.36 -15.70
C TYR A 142 -3.54 -0.24 -16.49
N ASN A 143 -4.80 -0.49 -16.87
CA ASN A 143 -5.58 0.37 -17.76
C ASN A 143 -6.78 1.06 -17.08
N TYR A 144 -6.89 1.03 -15.75
CA TYR A 144 -7.98 1.69 -15.05
C TYR A 144 -7.49 2.87 -14.21
N PRO A 145 -8.14 4.05 -14.28
CA PRO A 145 -9.22 4.44 -15.21
C PRO A 145 -8.70 4.75 -16.63
N PHE A 146 -7.41 4.74 -16.84
CA PHE A 146 -6.68 4.96 -18.08
C PHE A 146 -5.35 4.20 -18.06
N ASN A 147 -4.60 4.21 -19.16
CA ASN A 147 -3.30 3.57 -19.23
C ASN A 147 -2.29 4.22 -18.26
N MET A 148 -2.00 3.53 -17.16
CA MET A 148 -1.13 4.05 -16.09
C MET A 148 0.31 4.27 -16.54
N ALA A 149 0.82 3.46 -17.46
CA ALA A 149 2.19 3.56 -17.94
C ALA A 149 2.48 4.82 -18.78
N THR A 150 1.43 5.47 -19.31
CA THR A 150 1.59 6.59 -20.25
C THR A 150 0.79 7.84 -19.88
N MET A 151 -0.33 7.68 -19.19
CA MET A 151 -1.30 8.74 -18.93
C MET A 151 -1.35 9.21 -17.48
N ALA A 152 -0.83 8.46 -16.52
CA ALA A 152 -0.75 8.90 -15.13
C ALA A 152 0.16 10.14 -15.01
N ASP A 153 -0.05 10.94 -13.97
CA ASP A 153 0.83 12.08 -13.63
C ASP A 153 2.28 11.66 -13.42
N ASN A 154 2.47 10.49 -12.79
CA ASN A 154 3.76 9.84 -12.53
C ASN A 154 4.03 8.66 -13.48
N ALA A 155 3.58 8.74 -14.73
CA ALA A 155 3.69 7.67 -15.72
C ALA A 155 5.09 7.03 -15.82
N PRO A 156 6.23 7.74 -15.74
CA PRO A 156 7.54 7.12 -15.74
C PRO A 156 7.75 6.15 -14.57
N SER A 157 7.24 6.48 -13.39
CA SER A 157 7.33 5.62 -12.19
C SER A 157 6.41 4.41 -12.33
N CYS A 158 5.18 4.62 -12.80
CA CYS A 158 4.24 3.52 -13.11
C CYS A 158 4.85 2.54 -14.13
N ASN A 159 5.45 3.06 -15.20
CA ASN A 159 6.08 2.23 -16.21
C ASN A 159 7.27 1.43 -15.66
N ASN A 160 8.09 2.04 -14.79
CA ASN A 160 9.19 1.35 -14.12
C ASN A 160 8.68 0.18 -13.26
N TYR A 161 7.66 0.40 -12.44
CA TYR A 161 7.03 -0.63 -11.62
C TYR A 161 6.42 -1.75 -12.49
N ILE A 162 5.62 -1.38 -13.50
CA ILE A 162 4.96 -2.34 -14.40
C ILE A 162 5.99 -3.22 -15.12
N ASN A 163 7.11 -2.65 -15.55
CA ASN A 163 8.19 -3.41 -16.18
C ASN A 163 8.84 -4.38 -15.22
N ALA A 164 9.07 -3.99 -13.96
CA ALA A 164 9.57 -4.88 -12.93
C ALA A 164 8.61 -6.04 -12.67
N VAL A 165 7.32 -5.76 -12.49
CA VAL A 165 6.28 -6.80 -12.31
C VAL A 165 6.25 -7.76 -13.49
N LYS A 166 6.17 -7.24 -14.71
CA LYS A 166 6.13 -8.06 -15.94
C LYS A 166 7.35 -8.96 -16.07
N TRP A 167 8.53 -8.43 -15.78
CA TRP A 167 9.76 -9.21 -15.84
C TRP A 167 9.74 -10.36 -14.81
N HIS A 168 9.40 -10.06 -13.55
CA HIS A 168 9.42 -11.06 -12.48
C HIS A 168 8.36 -12.15 -12.70
N VAL A 169 7.15 -11.80 -13.13
CA VAL A 169 6.11 -12.77 -13.45
C VAL A 169 6.51 -13.65 -14.63
N ALA A 170 7.02 -13.05 -15.72
CA ALA A 170 7.47 -13.79 -16.90
C ALA A 170 8.63 -14.77 -16.59
N ASN A 171 9.47 -14.43 -15.59
CA ASN A 171 10.55 -15.29 -15.13
C ASN A 171 10.18 -16.16 -13.92
N GLN A 172 8.89 -16.30 -13.60
CA GLN A 172 8.35 -17.15 -12.53
C GLN A 172 8.99 -16.88 -11.14
N LYS A 173 9.25 -15.61 -10.85
CA LYS A 173 9.84 -15.20 -9.56
C LYS A 173 8.77 -15.05 -8.49
N PHE A 174 7.56 -14.65 -8.87
CA PHE A 174 6.38 -14.59 -8.01
C PHE A 174 5.09 -14.64 -8.84
N ASP A 175 3.98 -14.91 -8.16
CA ASP A 175 2.65 -14.77 -8.72
C ASP A 175 2.13 -13.35 -8.51
N ALA A 176 1.37 -12.83 -9.49
CA ALA A 176 0.70 -11.56 -9.35
C ALA A 176 -0.80 -11.69 -9.64
N ALA A 177 -1.62 -10.96 -8.90
CA ALA A 177 -3.06 -10.92 -9.11
C ALA A 177 -3.61 -9.52 -8.80
N ILE A 178 -4.76 -9.22 -9.39
CA ILE A 178 -5.51 -8.03 -9.02
C ILE A 178 -6.04 -8.18 -7.60
N PHE A 179 -5.93 -7.13 -6.79
CA PHE A 179 -6.58 -7.06 -5.50
C PHE A 179 -8.10 -7.01 -5.69
N LYS A 180 -8.85 -7.82 -4.96
CA LYS A 180 -10.31 -7.95 -5.11
C LYS A 180 -11.02 -7.48 -3.85
N ALA A 181 -11.87 -6.47 -3.98
CA ALA A 181 -12.76 -6.07 -2.88
C ALA A 181 -13.65 -7.24 -2.45
N GLY A 182 -13.97 -7.31 -1.16
CA GLY A 182 -14.81 -8.36 -0.59
C GLY A 182 -14.11 -9.71 -0.38
N ALA A 183 -12.95 -9.96 -1.01
CA ALA A 183 -12.24 -11.22 -0.83
C ALA A 183 -11.69 -11.36 0.59
N ASN A 184 -11.72 -12.58 1.12
CA ASN A 184 -11.15 -12.96 2.41
C ASN A 184 -10.24 -14.19 2.31
N ASP A 185 -9.90 -14.56 1.10
CA ASP A 185 -9.09 -15.73 0.74
C ASP A 185 -7.84 -15.37 -0.10
N GLN A 186 -7.65 -14.11 -0.49
CA GLN A 186 -6.47 -13.69 -1.23
C GLN A 186 -5.21 -13.57 -0.35
N ILE A 187 -5.38 -13.22 0.92
CA ILE A 187 -4.29 -13.09 1.90
C ILE A 187 -4.62 -13.99 3.09
N VAL A 188 -3.95 -15.11 3.16
CA VAL A 188 -4.18 -16.14 4.19
C VAL A 188 -2.87 -16.57 4.82
N GLN A 189 -2.92 -17.03 6.06
CA GLN A 189 -1.77 -17.61 6.73
C GLN A 189 -1.24 -18.82 5.96
N LYS A 190 0.07 -18.93 5.82
CA LYS A 190 0.74 -19.95 4.98
C LYS A 190 1.25 -21.16 5.74
N TYR A 191 1.58 -20.99 7.04
CA TYR A 191 2.33 -22.02 7.76
C TYR A 191 1.48 -22.79 8.76
N ASN A 192 0.62 -22.13 9.52
CA ASN A 192 -0.23 -22.83 10.49
C ASN A 192 -1.60 -22.14 10.72
N PRO A 193 -2.44 -21.98 9.69
CA PRO A 193 -3.72 -21.28 9.79
C PRO A 193 -4.68 -21.93 10.79
N ALA A 194 -4.61 -23.26 10.96
CA ALA A 194 -5.48 -23.96 11.88
C ALA A 194 -5.21 -23.63 13.35
N LYS A 195 -3.97 -23.25 13.68
CA LYS A 195 -3.59 -22.87 15.06
C LYS A 195 -4.06 -21.45 15.40
N TYR A 196 -4.19 -20.58 14.41
CA TYR A 196 -4.54 -19.17 14.59
C TYR A 196 -5.76 -18.77 13.73
N PRO A 197 -6.91 -19.40 13.89
CA PRO A 197 -8.06 -19.26 12.98
C PRO A 197 -8.70 -17.87 12.99
N THR A 198 -8.37 -17.04 13.98
CA THR A 198 -8.85 -15.65 14.07
C THR A 198 -7.93 -14.63 13.39
N ALA A 199 -6.72 -15.04 12.99
CA ALA A 199 -5.83 -14.17 12.21
C ALA A 199 -6.20 -14.26 10.73
N LYS A 200 -6.69 -13.15 10.16
CA LYS A 200 -7.24 -13.10 8.80
C LYS A 200 -7.20 -11.70 8.23
N VAL A 201 -7.32 -11.61 6.91
CA VAL A 201 -7.44 -10.35 6.17
C VAL A 201 -8.76 -10.34 5.42
N GLN A 202 -9.49 -9.25 5.53
CA GLN A 202 -10.65 -8.92 4.72
C GLN A 202 -10.25 -7.78 3.78
N ASN A 203 -10.31 -8.03 2.50
CA ASN A 203 -10.16 -6.97 1.50
C ASN A 203 -11.43 -6.11 1.50
N VAL A 204 -11.27 -4.82 1.79
CA VAL A 204 -12.40 -3.92 2.00
C VAL A 204 -12.79 -3.20 0.74
N ALA A 205 -11.82 -2.61 0.02
CA ALA A 205 -12.12 -1.84 -1.17
C ALA A 205 -10.97 -1.82 -2.18
N VAL A 206 -11.30 -1.60 -3.43
CA VAL A 206 -10.37 -1.25 -4.51
C VAL A 206 -11.15 -0.67 -5.70
N ASN A 207 -10.62 0.35 -6.38
CA ASN A 207 -11.19 0.94 -7.59
C ASN A 207 -12.71 1.27 -7.47
N GLY A 208 -13.14 1.72 -6.28
CA GLY A 208 -14.54 2.06 -6.01
C GLY A 208 -15.49 0.87 -5.83
N GLU A 209 -14.99 -0.34 -5.83
CA GLU A 209 -15.73 -1.50 -5.35
C GLU A 209 -15.48 -1.67 -3.85
N ILE A 210 -16.54 -1.65 -3.04
CA ILE A 210 -16.44 -1.63 -1.58
C ILE A 210 -17.22 -2.81 -1.00
N TRP A 211 -16.59 -3.54 -0.07
CA TRP A 211 -17.22 -4.58 0.74
C TRP A 211 -18.42 -4.04 1.51
N THR A 212 -19.49 -4.82 1.61
CA THR A 212 -20.74 -4.40 2.27
C THR A 212 -20.77 -4.62 3.78
N GLY A 213 -19.68 -5.13 4.36
CA GLY A 213 -19.60 -5.47 5.79
C GLY A 213 -20.04 -6.91 6.09
N SER A 214 -20.42 -7.70 5.10
CA SER A 214 -20.88 -9.08 5.30
C SER A 214 -20.46 -10.01 4.16
N GLY A 215 -20.03 -11.22 4.52
CA GLY A 215 -19.58 -12.23 3.56
C GLY A 215 -18.49 -11.70 2.63
N THR A 216 -18.67 -11.93 1.32
CA THR A 216 -17.77 -11.42 0.27
C THR A 216 -18.47 -10.45 -0.67
N THR A 217 -19.67 -9.99 -0.30
CA THR A 217 -20.46 -9.10 -1.15
C THR A 217 -19.88 -7.69 -1.21
N THR A 218 -19.98 -7.08 -2.38
CA THR A 218 -19.46 -5.74 -2.64
C THR A 218 -20.51 -4.84 -3.28
N LYS A 219 -20.23 -3.56 -3.28
CA LYS A 219 -21.02 -2.53 -3.96
C LYS A 219 -20.08 -1.63 -4.76
N LYS A 220 -20.39 -1.41 -6.02
CA LYS A 220 -19.73 -0.40 -6.84
C LYS A 220 -20.19 1.01 -6.45
N THR A 221 -19.24 1.93 -6.36
CA THR A 221 -19.49 3.33 -6.03
C THR A 221 -18.99 4.28 -7.12
N PHE A 222 -17.98 3.88 -7.90
CA PHE A 222 -17.44 4.68 -8.99
C PHE A 222 -18.27 4.54 -10.25
N PRO A 223 -18.23 5.54 -11.15
CA PRO A 223 -18.86 5.45 -12.46
C PRO A 223 -18.29 4.30 -13.27
N GLU A 224 -19.07 3.78 -14.20
CA GLU A 224 -18.58 2.78 -15.17
C GLU A 224 -17.49 3.43 -16.05
N LEU A 225 -16.59 2.62 -16.59
CA LEU A 225 -15.45 3.11 -17.37
C LEU A 225 -15.87 3.97 -18.56
N SER A 226 -17.03 3.65 -19.16
CA SER A 226 -17.63 4.41 -20.27
C SER A 226 -18.16 5.79 -19.88
N GLU A 227 -18.37 6.03 -18.58
CA GLU A 227 -18.88 7.28 -18.01
C GLU A 227 -17.75 8.16 -17.49
N ILE A 228 -16.53 7.63 -17.40
CA ILE A 228 -15.36 8.37 -16.93
C ILE A 228 -15.01 9.46 -17.94
N THR A 229 -14.95 10.69 -17.43
CA THR A 229 -14.54 11.86 -18.21
C THR A 229 -13.53 12.69 -17.40
N TYR A 230 -12.52 13.18 -18.06
CA TYR A 230 -11.49 14.04 -17.47
C TYR A 230 -10.94 15.01 -18.53
N GLU A 231 -10.53 16.17 -18.08
CA GLU A 231 -9.88 17.14 -18.94
C GLU A 231 -8.40 16.76 -19.19
N ASN A 232 -7.72 16.34 -18.12
CA ASN A 232 -6.31 15.98 -18.17
C ASN A 232 -6.03 14.79 -17.22
N SER A 233 -5.63 13.64 -17.78
CA SER A 233 -5.34 12.44 -16.98
C SER A 233 -4.21 12.61 -15.96
N LYS A 234 -3.32 13.59 -16.18
CA LYS A 234 -2.22 13.90 -15.25
C LYS A 234 -2.62 14.85 -14.13
N ASN A 235 -3.85 15.34 -14.13
CA ASN A 235 -4.35 16.23 -13.10
C ASN A 235 -5.87 16.06 -13.00
N ILE A 236 -6.30 14.99 -12.33
CA ILE A 236 -7.73 14.74 -12.09
C ILE A 236 -8.23 15.70 -11.05
N THR A 237 -9.18 16.55 -11.44
CA THR A 237 -9.75 17.59 -10.61
C THR A 237 -11.04 17.17 -9.90
N SER A 238 -11.56 18.01 -9.02
CA SER A 238 -12.83 17.78 -8.33
C SER A 238 -14.04 17.73 -9.26
N SER A 239 -13.97 18.41 -10.41
CA SER A 239 -15.04 18.48 -11.42
C SER A 239 -15.03 17.33 -12.43
N ASP A 240 -13.91 16.64 -12.59
CA ASP A 240 -13.82 15.50 -13.48
C ASP A 240 -14.70 14.33 -12.98
N ASN A 241 -15.37 13.62 -13.88
CA ASN A 241 -16.05 12.38 -13.57
C ASN A 241 -15.04 11.20 -13.66
N CYS A 242 -13.92 11.33 -12.96
CA CYS A 242 -12.81 10.38 -12.95
C CYS A 242 -12.29 10.24 -11.52
N PRO A 243 -11.99 9.03 -11.04
CA PRO A 243 -11.40 8.83 -9.73
C PRO A 243 -9.97 9.35 -9.70
N PRO A 244 -9.62 10.22 -8.73
CA PRO A 244 -8.22 10.48 -8.42
C PRO A 244 -7.58 9.22 -7.83
N GLU A 245 -6.27 9.11 -7.99
CA GLU A 245 -5.50 7.90 -7.66
C GLU A 245 -5.72 7.42 -6.21
N ASN A 246 -5.71 8.31 -5.25
CA ASN A 246 -5.83 7.97 -3.82
C ASN A 246 -7.08 7.15 -3.49
N ILE A 247 -8.24 7.51 -4.04
CA ILE A 247 -9.49 6.81 -3.71
C ILE A 247 -9.63 5.44 -4.40
N THR A 248 -8.67 5.08 -5.26
CA THR A 248 -8.61 3.75 -5.88
C THR A 248 -7.88 2.72 -5.03
N SER A 249 -7.35 3.12 -3.88
CA SER A 249 -6.52 2.31 -2.98
C SER A 249 -7.08 0.91 -2.69
N CYS A 250 -6.18 -0.06 -2.61
CA CYS A 250 -6.43 -1.37 -2.01
C CYS A 250 -6.55 -1.19 -0.49
N VAL A 251 -7.75 -1.36 0.02
CA VAL A 251 -8.09 -1.17 1.43
C VAL A 251 -8.30 -2.52 2.09
N MET A 252 -7.73 -2.72 3.28
CA MET A 252 -7.89 -3.98 4.00
C MET A 252 -8.13 -3.80 5.49
N LYS A 253 -8.78 -4.79 6.08
CA LYS A 253 -8.86 -5.00 7.52
C LYS A 253 -8.08 -6.25 7.88
N VAL A 254 -7.10 -6.10 8.77
CA VAL A 254 -6.30 -7.21 9.32
C VAL A 254 -6.78 -7.48 10.74
N SER A 255 -7.15 -8.71 11.03
CA SER A 255 -7.74 -9.10 12.31
C SER A 255 -6.94 -10.18 13.00
N TYR A 256 -6.89 -10.15 14.35
CA TYR A 256 -6.42 -11.25 15.18
C TYR A 256 -7.09 -11.22 16.57
N GLY A 257 -7.91 -12.22 16.86
CA GLY A 257 -8.72 -12.22 18.07
C GLY A 257 -9.71 -11.05 18.05
N ASN A 258 -9.62 -10.19 19.06
CA ASN A 258 -10.43 -8.97 19.20
C ASN A 258 -9.71 -7.71 18.68
N PHE A 259 -8.57 -7.86 18.06
CA PHE A 259 -7.82 -6.76 17.49
C PHE A 259 -8.10 -6.66 16.01
N ASP A 260 -8.49 -5.48 15.56
CA ASP A 260 -8.71 -5.12 14.16
C ASP A 260 -7.84 -3.91 13.78
N PHE A 261 -7.13 -4.03 12.67
CA PHE A 261 -6.34 -2.97 12.06
C PHE A 261 -6.93 -2.57 10.72
N PHE A 262 -7.17 -1.27 10.53
CA PHE A 262 -7.60 -0.70 9.26
C PHE A 262 -6.42 -0.08 8.51
N ALA A 263 -6.11 -0.63 7.35
CA ALA A 263 -5.11 -0.14 6.41
C ALA A 263 -5.82 0.41 5.17
N GLY A 264 -6.02 1.71 5.15
CA GLY A 264 -6.82 2.41 4.13
C GLY A 264 -6.04 2.93 2.93
N GLY A 265 -4.71 2.77 2.90
CA GLY A 265 -3.87 3.46 1.92
C GLY A 265 -4.09 4.97 2.02
N ASP A 266 -4.30 5.60 0.89
CA ASP A 266 -4.52 7.04 0.82
C ASP A 266 -5.98 7.43 0.56
N LEU A 267 -6.90 6.64 1.14
CA LEU A 267 -8.31 7.01 1.08
C LEU A 267 -8.51 8.47 1.48
N GLN A 268 -9.39 9.12 0.78
CA GLN A 268 -9.77 10.50 1.07
C GLN A 268 -11.26 10.71 0.79
N TYR A 269 -11.78 11.78 1.36
CA TYR A 269 -13.07 12.31 0.97
C TYR A 269 -12.89 13.62 0.19
N ASN A 270 -13.71 13.85 -0.79
CA ASN A 270 -13.64 15.11 -1.53
C ASN A 270 -14.85 15.98 -1.19
N GLY A 271 -14.80 16.64 -0.04
CA GLY A 271 -15.87 17.51 0.43
C GLY A 271 -16.14 18.76 -0.45
N ARG A 272 -15.32 18.96 -1.49
CA ARG A 272 -15.49 20.05 -2.47
C ARG A 272 -15.90 19.53 -3.86
N SER A 273 -16.01 18.20 -4.02
CA SER A 273 -16.39 17.63 -5.31
C SER A 273 -17.89 17.78 -5.57
N SER A 274 -18.25 18.03 -6.82
CA SER A 274 -19.62 17.88 -7.30
C SER A 274 -20.10 16.43 -7.32
N HIS A 275 -19.19 15.46 -7.12
CA HIS A 275 -19.46 14.02 -7.19
C HIS A 275 -19.36 13.38 -5.81
N ALA A 276 -20.51 13.06 -5.20
CA ALA A 276 -20.57 12.42 -3.88
C ALA A 276 -19.85 11.05 -3.82
N TRP A 277 -19.76 10.34 -4.94
CA TRP A 277 -19.09 9.04 -5.05
C TRP A 277 -17.57 9.14 -4.83
N LYS A 278 -16.98 10.34 -4.90
CA LYS A 278 -15.56 10.55 -4.60
C LYS A 278 -15.23 10.46 -3.10
N ASP A 279 -16.21 10.39 -2.23
CA ASP A 279 -16.00 10.01 -0.84
C ASP A 279 -15.86 8.48 -0.76
N ALA A 280 -14.64 7.98 -0.77
CA ALA A 280 -14.35 6.56 -0.60
C ALA A 280 -14.07 6.20 0.87
N GLU A 281 -13.78 7.19 1.73
CA GLU A 281 -13.38 6.96 3.12
C GLU A 281 -14.55 6.52 4.00
N LEU A 282 -15.64 7.29 4.01
CA LEU A 282 -16.80 6.99 4.87
C LEU A 282 -17.49 5.66 4.54
N PRO A 283 -17.71 5.29 3.28
CA PRO A 283 -18.28 3.99 2.95
C PRO A 283 -17.41 2.81 3.43
N CYS A 284 -16.08 2.89 3.29
CA CYS A 284 -15.15 1.88 3.80
C CYS A 284 -15.20 1.79 5.32
N ALA A 285 -15.18 2.94 6.00
CA ALA A 285 -15.26 3.01 7.46
C ALA A 285 -16.54 2.37 8.00
N LYS A 286 -17.69 2.65 7.36
CA LYS A 286 -18.98 2.05 7.74
C LYS A 286 -19.03 0.55 7.50
N ALA A 287 -18.43 0.05 6.43
CA ALA A 287 -18.38 -1.37 6.13
C ALA A 287 -17.51 -2.14 7.14
N VAL A 288 -16.43 -1.54 7.60
CA VAL A 288 -15.49 -2.15 8.56
C VAL A 288 -15.99 -2.09 9.99
N GLY A 289 -16.59 -0.96 10.40
CA GLY A 289 -16.97 -0.71 11.79
C GLY A 289 -15.75 -0.44 12.68
N GLN A 290 -15.92 -0.66 13.99
CA GLN A 290 -14.90 -0.34 15.00
C GLN A 290 -13.60 -1.14 14.79
N VAL A 291 -12.48 -0.46 15.06
CA VAL A 291 -11.12 -1.04 15.00
C VAL A 291 -10.27 -0.56 16.18
N GLU A 292 -9.25 -1.30 16.56
CA GLU A 292 -8.28 -0.89 17.58
C GLU A 292 -7.19 0.01 17.00
N LEU A 293 -6.78 -0.27 15.77
CA LEU A 293 -5.70 0.46 15.11
C LEU A 293 -6.14 1.00 13.76
N LEU A 294 -5.89 2.27 13.54
CA LEU A 294 -6.05 2.96 12.26
C LEU A 294 -4.69 3.48 11.78
N LYS A 295 -4.27 3.09 10.58
CA LYS A 295 -3.30 3.88 9.83
C LYS A 295 -4.03 5.11 9.29
N ALA A 296 -3.60 6.30 9.66
CA ALA A 296 -4.21 7.53 9.16
C ALA A 296 -4.24 7.53 7.63
N ASN A 297 -5.41 7.67 7.04
CA ASN A 297 -5.55 7.71 5.60
C ASN A 297 -4.75 8.89 5.03
N HIS A 298 -4.06 8.67 3.90
CA HIS A 298 -3.30 9.67 3.15
C HIS A 298 -2.42 10.52 4.08
N HIS A 299 -1.58 9.87 4.88
CA HIS A 299 -0.62 10.49 5.81
C HIS A 299 -1.22 11.53 6.77
N GLY A 300 -2.55 11.53 6.97
CA GLY A 300 -3.25 12.49 7.81
C GLY A 300 -3.35 13.91 7.23
N VAL A 301 -3.17 14.07 5.92
CA VAL A 301 -3.29 15.40 5.26
C VAL A 301 -4.73 15.91 5.22
N THR A 302 -4.91 17.15 4.78
CA THR A 302 -6.23 17.79 4.61
C THR A 302 -7.13 16.95 3.69
N ASN A 303 -8.45 16.91 3.97
CA ASN A 303 -9.46 16.12 3.27
C ASN A 303 -9.34 14.61 3.46
N THR A 304 -8.79 14.19 4.59
CA THR A 304 -8.74 12.79 5.01
C THR A 304 -9.15 12.65 6.47
N ASN A 305 -9.43 11.43 6.89
CA ASN A 305 -9.79 11.11 8.26
C ASN A 305 -10.98 11.95 8.76
N GLN A 306 -12.03 12.06 7.92
CA GLN A 306 -13.20 12.84 8.24
C GLN A 306 -13.90 12.35 9.53
N VAL A 307 -14.56 13.30 10.22
CA VAL A 307 -15.15 13.05 11.54
C VAL A 307 -16.11 11.85 11.56
N ASP A 308 -16.94 11.68 10.52
CA ASP A 308 -17.92 10.60 10.48
C ASP A 308 -17.26 9.24 10.16
N ALA A 309 -16.17 9.20 9.40
CA ALA A 309 -15.38 8.02 9.21
C ALA A 309 -14.65 7.62 10.52
N LEU A 310 -14.04 8.58 11.21
CA LEU A 310 -13.42 8.34 12.52
C LEU A 310 -14.43 7.87 13.57
N LYS A 311 -15.65 8.42 13.58
CA LYS A 311 -16.71 7.91 14.46
C LYS A 311 -17.12 6.48 14.13
N ALA A 312 -17.17 6.11 12.85
CA ALA A 312 -17.53 4.75 12.43
C ALA A 312 -16.43 3.75 12.79
N LEU A 313 -15.16 4.09 12.57
CA LEU A 313 -14.00 3.27 12.94
C LEU A 313 -13.71 3.29 14.44
N ASN A 314 -14.00 4.38 15.14
CA ASN A 314 -13.77 4.58 16.56
C ASN A 314 -12.40 3.99 17.06
N PRO A 315 -11.28 4.33 16.44
CA PRO A 315 -10.01 3.67 16.72
C PRO A 315 -9.48 4.03 18.11
N GLN A 316 -8.82 3.07 18.77
CA GLN A 316 -8.10 3.32 20.03
C GLN A 316 -6.75 3.99 19.78
N THR A 317 -6.12 3.67 18.65
CA THR A 317 -4.81 4.21 18.26
C THR A 317 -4.84 4.60 16.79
N ILE A 318 -4.26 5.76 16.48
CA ILE A 318 -4.03 6.21 15.10
C ILE A 318 -2.53 6.37 14.91
N VAL A 319 -1.99 5.73 13.87
CA VAL A 319 -0.61 5.91 13.44
C VAL A 319 -0.59 6.79 12.19
N VAL A 320 0.21 7.83 12.24
CA VAL A 320 0.51 8.69 11.08
C VAL A 320 1.87 8.28 10.55
N ASN A 321 1.91 7.84 9.32
CA ASN A 321 3.12 7.31 8.67
C ASN A 321 3.46 8.16 7.43
#